data_c6ec523567294302869f6da3f3a2ae1c
#
_entry.id   c6ec523567294302869f6da3f3a2ae1c
#
_cell.length_a   1.000
_cell.length_b   1.000
_cell.length_c   1.000
_cell.angle_alpha   90.00
_cell.angle_beta   90.00
_cell.angle_gamma   90.00
#
_symmetry.space_group_name_H-M   'P 1'
#
loop_
_entity.id
_entity.type
_entity.pdbx_description
1 polymer ?
#
loop_
_entity_poly.entity_id
_entity_poly.type
_entity_poly.pdbx_seq_one_letter_code
_entity_poly.pdbx_strand_id
1 'polypeptide(L)'
;MKAELYYNTKDKRYLYKELTLKAANIDCQILEDCSIIDPILKLSLETKYLDSNYVYLEDFHRWYFIENVTVSNGYAYVKCHVDVLYTYREEIKKFACILARSTNDYNMFQNDDRYNLLSYPATRTLYIDETKGFDMNINEYVLGTIGNVNS
;
A
#
# COMPACT_ATOMS: atom_id res chain seq x y z
N MET A 1 14.76 16.42 20.64
CA MET A 1 13.79 15.46 20.10
C MET A 1 13.87 14.14 20.86
N LYS A 2 12.75 13.44 20.97
CA LYS A 2 12.70 12.08 21.52
C LYS A 2 12.47 11.08 20.40
N ALA A 3 13.21 9.99 20.47
CA ALA A 3 13.09 8.87 19.55
C ALA A 3 12.88 7.56 20.31
N GLU A 4 12.14 6.65 19.72
CA GLU A 4 11.97 5.28 20.19
C GLU A 4 12.47 4.34 19.10
N LEU A 5 13.35 3.42 19.48
CA LEU A 5 13.94 2.45 18.56
C LEU A 5 13.27 1.10 18.69
N TYR A 6 12.95 0.51 17.56
CA TYR A 6 12.28 -0.76 17.45
C TYR A 6 13.02 -1.71 16.51
N TYR A 7 12.69 -2.97 16.65
CA TYR A 7 13.06 -4.01 15.72
C TYR A 7 11.81 -4.54 15.01
N ASN A 8 11.84 -4.55 13.68
CA ASN A 8 10.77 -5.02 12.81
C ASN A 8 11.25 -6.22 12.00
N THR A 9 10.48 -7.30 12.00
CA THR A 9 10.77 -8.52 11.22
C THR A 9 9.99 -8.62 9.91
N LYS A 10 8.96 -7.79 9.75
CA LYS A 10 8.08 -7.82 8.58
C LYS A 10 8.63 -6.98 7.44
N ASP A 11 8.27 -7.35 6.22
CA ASP A 11 8.62 -6.62 5.00
C ASP A 11 8.06 -5.17 5.02
N LYS A 12 8.71 -4.28 4.29
CA LYS A 12 8.33 -2.86 4.15
C LYS A 12 6.90 -2.68 3.61
N ARG A 13 6.41 -3.64 2.82
CA ARG A 13 5.09 -3.60 2.15
C ARG A 13 3.93 -3.95 3.07
N TYR A 14 4.19 -4.49 4.25
CA TYR A 14 3.13 -4.84 5.19
C TYR A 14 2.58 -3.61 5.88
N LEU A 15 1.25 -3.47 5.87
CA LEU A 15 0.55 -2.42 6.60
C LEU A 15 0.65 -2.61 8.11
N TYR A 16 0.65 -3.87 8.57
CA TYR A 16 0.81 -4.24 9.97
C TYR A 16 2.19 -4.80 10.22
N LYS A 17 2.88 -4.20 11.17
CA LYS A 17 4.22 -4.62 11.58
C LYS A 17 4.22 -5.02 13.04
N GLU A 18 4.92 -6.07 13.35
CA GLU A 18 5.18 -6.51 14.72
C GLU A 18 6.46 -5.83 15.18
N LEU A 19 6.32 -4.81 16.01
CA LEU A 19 7.43 -4.00 16.47
C LEU A 19 7.85 -4.44 17.88
N THR A 20 9.13 -4.75 18.06
CA THR A 20 9.73 -5.01 19.37
C THR A 20 10.48 -3.77 19.81
N LEU A 21 10.07 -3.17 20.92
CA LEU A 21 10.77 -2.01 21.49
C LEU A 21 12.17 -2.40 21.96
N LYS A 22 13.19 -1.72 21.48
CA LYS A 22 14.59 -1.88 21.88
C LYS A 22 15.05 -0.80 22.85
N ALA A 23 14.66 0.43 22.58
CA ALA A 23 14.98 1.55 23.45
C ALA A 23 13.94 2.67 23.32
N ALA A 24 13.55 3.24 24.45
CA ALA A 24 12.57 4.34 24.50
C ALA A 24 13.22 5.60 25.03
N ASN A 25 12.59 6.75 24.73
CA ASN A 25 12.98 8.08 25.22
C ASN A 25 14.44 8.47 24.97
N ILE A 26 14.96 8.12 23.79
CA ILE A 26 16.33 8.44 23.41
C ILE A 26 16.40 9.90 23.00
N ASP A 27 17.34 10.64 23.53
CA ASP A 27 17.61 11.98 23.06
C ASP A 27 18.33 11.94 21.71
N CYS A 28 17.71 12.54 20.70
CA CYS A 28 18.27 12.62 19.37
C CYS A 28 18.28 14.07 18.85
N GLN A 29 19.22 14.35 17.97
CA GLN A 29 19.30 15.59 17.21
C GLN A 29 19.15 15.28 15.73
N ILE A 30 18.44 16.13 15.01
CA ILE A 30 18.40 16.06 13.54
C ILE A 30 19.63 16.80 13.02
N LEU A 31 20.24 16.23 12.00
CA LEU A 31 21.29 16.93 11.28
C LEU A 31 20.67 18.08 10.47
N GLU A 32 21.35 19.21 10.39
CA GLU A 32 20.91 20.37 9.61
C GLU A 32 20.73 19.97 8.13
N ASP A 33 19.75 20.60 7.47
CA ASP A 33 19.45 20.42 6.04
C ASP A 33 18.95 19.01 5.64
N CYS A 34 18.24 18.31 6.51
CA CYS A 34 17.61 17.05 6.13
C CYS A 34 16.09 17.16 5.92
N SER A 35 15.57 16.31 5.03
CA SER A 35 14.14 16.22 4.76
C SER A 35 13.40 15.53 5.91
N ILE A 36 12.13 15.90 6.15
CA ILE A 36 11.24 15.14 7.06
C ILE A 36 10.98 13.72 6.55
N ILE A 37 11.11 13.50 5.23
CA ILE A 37 10.94 12.19 4.62
C ILE A 37 12.16 11.30 4.88
N ASP A 38 13.35 11.88 4.79
CA ASP A 38 14.64 11.21 4.91
C ASP A 38 15.52 11.89 5.97
N PRO A 39 15.14 11.87 7.25
CA PRO A 39 15.91 12.52 8.27
C PRO A 39 17.19 11.74 8.62
N ILE A 40 18.25 12.48 8.96
CA ILE A 40 19.47 11.93 9.54
C ILE A 40 19.48 12.29 11.02
N LEU A 41 19.46 11.26 11.86
CA LEU A 41 19.44 11.41 13.31
C LEU A 41 20.84 11.23 13.87
N LYS A 42 21.23 12.10 14.78
CA LYS A 42 22.45 11.97 15.57
C LYS A 42 22.06 11.47 16.97
N LEU A 43 22.58 10.32 17.34
CA LEU A 43 22.36 9.67 18.61
C LEU A 43 23.68 9.47 19.36
N SER A 44 23.63 9.37 20.70
CA SER A 44 24.77 8.86 21.45
C SER A 44 25.03 7.39 21.10
N LEU A 45 26.30 7.00 20.97
CA LEU A 45 26.63 5.64 20.58
C LEU A 45 26.38 4.68 21.76
N GLU A 46 25.40 3.79 21.61
CA GLU A 46 25.13 2.68 22.51
C GLU A 46 24.92 1.41 21.68
N THR A 47 25.44 0.27 22.15
CA THR A 47 25.37 -1.00 21.42
C THR A 47 23.93 -1.47 21.17
N LYS A 48 23.00 -1.18 22.09
CA LYS A 48 21.59 -1.54 21.97
C LYS A 48 20.87 -0.87 20.79
N TYR A 49 21.43 0.22 20.23
CA TYR A 49 20.83 0.91 19.07
C TYR A 49 21.17 0.23 17.74
N LEU A 50 22.29 -0.50 17.71
CA LEU A 50 22.81 -1.10 16.49
C LEU A 50 21.90 -2.24 15.96
N ASP A 51 21.16 -2.89 16.83
CA ASP A 51 20.23 -3.96 16.46
C ASP A 51 18.84 -3.45 16.00
N SER A 52 18.64 -2.13 16.03
CA SER A 52 17.36 -1.54 15.63
C SER A 52 17.32 -1.29 14.14
N ASN A 53 16.19 -1.58 13.51
CA ASN A 53 15.95 -1.30 12.09
C ASN A 53 14.77 -0.37 11.84
N TYR A 54 14.16 0.16 12.93
CA TYR A 54 12.96 0.96 12.86
C TYR A 54 12.92 1.99 13.98
N VAL A 55 12.42 3.20 13.69
CA VAL A 55 12.38 4.30 14.65
C VAL A 55 11.06 5.07 14.58
N TYR A 56 10.56 5.45 15.74
CA TYR A 56 9.46 6.39 15.86
C TYR A 56 9.99 7.72 16.38
N LEU A 57 9.63 8.82 15.70
CA LEU A 57 9.94 10.17 16.12
C LEU A 57 8.70 10.86 16.66
N GLU A 58 8.70 11.17 17.95
CA GLU A 58 7.55 11.75 18.63
C GLU A 58 7.17 13.11 18.04
N ASP A 59 8.15 14.00 17.82
CA ASP A 59 7.91 15.35 17.32
C ASP A 59 7.30 15.40 15.91
N PHE A 60 7.54 14.38 15.09
CA PHE A 60 6.97 14.27 13.75
C PHE A 60 5.73 13.38 13.69
N HIS A 61 5.44 12.64 14.75
CA HIS A 61 4.39 11.61 14.79
C HIS A 61 4.49 10.62 13.62
N ARG A 62 5.73 10.22 13.25
CA ARG A 62 6.00 9.38 12.09
C ARG A 62 6.92 8.22 12.43
N TRP A 63 6.73 7.18 11.67
CA TRP A 63 7.51 5.96 11.70
C TRP A 63 8.51 5.94 10.54
N TYR A 64 9.72 5.46 10.80
CA TYR A 64 10.81 5.45 9.83
C TYR A 64 11.52 4.12 9.83
N PHE A 65 11.94 3.69 8.64
CA PHE A 65 12.92 2.63 8.46
C PHE A 65 14.31 3.19 8.68
N ILE A 66 15.17 2.43 9.34
CA ILE A 66 16.60 2.73 9.40
C ILE A 66 17.25 2.11 8.17
N GLU A 67 17.82 2.94 7.29
CA GLU A 67 18.48 2.49 6.07
C GLU A 67 19.96 2.23 6.29
N ASN A 68 20.61 3.10 7.04
CA ASN A 68 22.04 3.02 7.29
C ASN A 68 22.38 3.65 8.64
N VAL A 69 23.40 3.09 9.29
CA VAL A 69 23.96 3.62 10.53
C VAL A 69 25.45 3.84 10.33
N THR A 70 25.89 5.07 10.50
CA THR A 70 27.31 5.44 10.42
C THR A 70 27.78 5.93 11.78
N VAL A 71 28.92 5.46 12.23
CA VAL A 71 29.50 5.86 13.52
C VAL A 71 30.66 6.80 13.28
N SER A 72 30.65 7.96 13.94
CA SER A 72 31.73 8.94 13.90
C SER A 72 31.79 9.73 15.20
N ASN A 73 33.00 9.96 15.69
CA ASN A 73 33.26 10.81 16.87
C ASN A 73 32.43 10.46 18.12
N GLY A 74 32.18 9.15 18.36
CA GLY A 74 31.38 8.70 19.50
C GLY A 74 29.87 8.86 19.36
N TYR A 75 29.40 9.23 18.17
CA TYR A 75 27.98 9.33 17.85
C TYR A 75 27.59 8.36 16.73
N ALA A 76 26.34 7.91 16.79
CA ALA A 76 25.72 7.18 15.71
C ALA A 76 24.87 8.13 14.86
N TYR A 77 25.13 8.14 13.57
CA TYR A 77 24.34 8.86 12.56
C TYR A 77 23.45 7.85 11.85
N VAL A 78 22.16 7.99 12.07
CA VAL A 78 21.15 7.06 11.57
C VAL A 78 20.39 7.70 10.43
N LYS A 79 20.58 7.19 9.21
CA LYS A 79 19.81 7.63 8.05
C LYS A 79 18.49 6.87 8.04
N CYS A 80 17.39 7.62 8.01
CA CYS A 80 16.04 7.11 8.07
C CYS A 80 15.27 7.40 6.79
N HIS A 81 14.26 6.60 6.52
CA HIS A 81 13.26 6.83 5.46
C HIS A 81 11.87 6.59 6.02
N VAL A 82 10.93 7.49 5.71
CA VAL A 82 9.57 7.43 6.26
C VAL A 82 8.83 6.17 5.84
N ASP A 83 8.17 5.51 6.79
CA ASP A 83 7.19 4.46 6.53
C ASP A 83 5.78 5.07 6.44
N VAL A 84 5.38 5.42 5.24
CA VAL A 84 4.07 6.02 4.97
C VAL A 84 2.94 5.04 5.29
N LEU A 85 3.11 3.75 4.95
CA LEU A 85 2.06 2.74 5.15
C LEU A 85 1.74 2.55 6.63
N TYR A 86 2.75 2.41 7.46
CA TYR A 86 2.54 2.21 8.89
C TYR A 86 2.14 3.49 9.62
N THR A 87 2.68 4.63 9.21
CA THR A 87 2.33 5.95 9.78
C THR A 87 0.84 6.26 9.58
N TYR A 88 0.32 6.06 8.37
CA TYR A 88 -1.05 6.39 8.01
C TYR A 88 -2.00 5.17 7.96
N ARG A 89 -1.63 4.05 8.57
CA ARG A 89 -2.38 2.79 8.51
C ARG A 89 -3.85 2.91 8.90
N GLU A 90 -4.16 3.72 9.90
CA GLU A 90 -5.54 3.88 10.38
C GLU A 90 -6.39 4.74 9.42
N GLU A 91 -5.76 5.67 8.73
CA GLU A 91 -6.41 6.47 7.70
C GLU A 91 -6.62 5.64 6.43
N ILE A 92 -5.60 4.90 6.02
CA ILE A 92 -5.66 4.03 4.83
C ILE A 92 -6.81 3.02 4.95
N LYS A 93 -7.05 2.44 6.13
CA LYS A 93 -8.16 1.50 6.36
C LYS A 93 -9.55 2.12 6.20
N LYS A 94 -9.66 3.43 6.40
CA LYS A 94 -10.94 4.13 6.28
C LYS A 94 -11.31 4.46 4.84
N PHE A 95 -10.34 4.38 3.90
CA PHE A 95 -10.62 4.63 2.50
C PHE A 95 -11.42 3.49 1.90
N ALA A 96 -12.56 3.83 1.32
CA ALA A 96 -13.29 2.92 0.46
C ALA A 96 -12.56 2.85 -0.89
N CYS A 97 -12.04 1.69 -1.24
CA CYS A 97 -11.37 1.48 -2.53
C CYS A 97 -11.82 0.17 -3.14
N ILE A 98 -11.85 0.15 -4.46
CA ILE A 98 -12.01 -1.07 -5.26
C ILE A 98 -10.61 -1.49 -5.67
N LEU A 99 -10.19 -2.68 -5.24
CA LEU A 99 -8.89 -3.24 -5.57
C LEU A 99 -9.08 -4.47 -6.44
N ALA A 100 -8.45 -4.48 -7.61
CA ALA A 100 -8.41 -5.62 -8.49
C ALA A 100 -6.97 -5.90 -8.94
N ARG A 101 -6.65 -7.18 -9.14
CA ARG A 101 -5.37 -7.61 -9.68
C ARG A 101 -5.53 -8.07 -11.12
N SER A 102 -4.60 -7.67 -11.97
CA SER A 102 -4.48 -8.19 -13.32
C SER A 102 -3.17 -8.98 -13.44
N THR A 103 -3.20 -10.11 -14.12
CA THR A 103 -2.01 -10.88 -14.48
C THR A 103 -1.32 -10.32 -15.72
N ASN A 104 -2.02 -9.52 -16.51
CA ASN A 104 -1.53 -8.88 -17.72
C ASN A 104 -1.51 -7.37 -17.54
N ASP A 105 -0.55 -6.71 -18.20
CA ASP A 105 -0.41 -5.24 -18.16
C ASP A 105 -1.64 -4.51 -18.71
N TYR A 106 -2.37 -5.17 -19.58
CA TYR A 106 -3.62 -4.68 -20.13
C TYR A 106 -4.69 -5.78 -20.09
N ASN A 107 -5.71 -5.55 -19.26
CA ASN A 107 -6.87 -6.43 -19.20
C ASN A 107 -8.15 -5.58 -19.14
N MET A 108 -8.95 -5.66 -20.20
CA MET A 108 -10.22 -4.94 -20.30
C MET A 108 -11.26 -5.49 -19.33
N PHE A 109 -11.16 -6.78 -18.97
CA PHE A 109 -12.02 -7.46 -18.01
C PHE A 109 -11.16 -7.98 -16.87
N GLN A 110 -11.08 -7.22 -15.77
CA GLN A 110 -10.38 -7.68 -14.57
C GLN A 110 -11.21 -8.78 -13.91
N ASN A 111 -10.72 -10.00 -14.00
CA ASN A 111 -11.23 -11.12 -13.24
C ASN A 111 -10.17 -11.52 -12.20
N ASP A 112 -10.43 -11.23 -10.93
CA ASP A 112 -9.55 -11.63 -9.84
C ASP A 112 -10.30 -12.62 -8.94
N ASP A 113 -9.85 -13.88 -8.94
CA ASP A 113 -10.46 -14.97 -8.16
C ASP A 113 -10.46 -14.71 -6.64
N ARG A 114 -9.61 -13.79 -6.17
CA ARG A 114 -9.54 -13.40 -4.76
C ARG A 114 -10.55 -12.31 -4.39
N TYR A 115 -10.97 -11.53 -5.38
CA TYR A 115 -11.96 -10.47 -5.26
C TYR A 115 -13.08 -10.78 -6.25
N ASN A 116 -13.86 -11.79 -5.93
CA ASN A 116 -14.96 -12.23 -6.77
C ASN A 116 -16.03 -11.14 -6.80
N LEU A 117 -15.91 -10.24 -7.76
CA LEU A 117 -16.97 -9.31 -8.11
C LEU A 117 -18.06 -10.19 -8.73
N LEU A 118 -19.13 -10.40 -8.00
CA LEU A 118 -20.30 -11.15 -8.47
C LEU A 118 -20.84 -10.47 -9.74
N SER A 119 -20.36 -10.94 -10.88
CA SER A 119 -20.96 -10.62 -12.17
C SER A 119 -22.21 -11.48 -12.29
N TYR A 120 -23.37 -10.89 -12.08
CA TYR A 120 -24.62 -11.54 -12.42
C TYR A 120 -24.82 -11.40 -13.92
N PRO A 121 -24.73 -12.48 -14.71
CA PRO A 121 -25.08 -12.40 -16.12
C PRO A 121 -26.57 -12.08 -16.21
N ALA A 122 -26.90 -10.88 -16.66
CA ALA A 122 -28.28 -10.55 -16.98
C ALA A 122 -28.62 -11.18 -18.33
N THR A 123 -29.23 -12.34 -18.31
CA THR A 123 -29.74 -12.98 -19.52
C THR A 123 -31.12 -12.42 -19.80
N ARG A 124 -31.28 -11.74 -20.91
CA ARG A 124 -32.57 -11.28 -21.39
C ARG A 124 -32.95 -12.14 -22.60
N THR A 125 -33.97 -12.95 -22.45
CA THR A 125 -34.51 -13.72 -23.55
C THR A 125 -35.53 -12.87 -24.31
N LEU A 126 -35.28 -12.65 -25.58
CA LEU A 126 -36.22 -11.99 -26.49
C LEU A 126 -36.95 -13.09 -27.25
N TYR A 127 -38.26 -13.14 -27.10
CA TYR A 127 -39.09 -13.98 -27.92
C TYR A 127 -39.45 -13.18 -29.17
N ILE A 128 -39.08 -13.73 -30.32
CA ILE A 128 -39.47 -13.18 -31.61
C ILE A 128 -40.73 -13.94 -32.03
N ASP A 129 -41.81 -13.20 -32.29
CA ASP A 129 -43.06 -13.77 -32.77
C ASP A 129 -42.83 -14.43 -34.14
N GLU A 130 -43.20 -15.70 -34.24
CA GLU A 130 -43.07 -16.48 -35.50
C GLU A 130 -43.79 -15.81 -36.69
N THR A 131 -44.83 -15.00 -36.40
CA THR A 131 -45.58 -14.28 -37.43
C THR A 131 -44.87 -13.02 -37.88
N LYS A 132 -43.89 -12.52 -37.11
CA LYS A 132 -43.08 -11.32 -37.36
C LYS A 132 -41.59 -11.62 -37.33
N GLY A 133 -41.20 -12.85 -37.60
CA GLY A 133 -39.81 -13.29 -37.56
C GLY A 133 -38.90 -12.52 -38.52
N PHE A 134 -37.64 -12.89 -38.49
CA PHE A 134 -36.66 -12.30 -39.42
C PHE A 134 -37.11 -12.52 -40.88
N ASP A 135 -37.08 -11.45 -41.66
CA ASP A 135 -37.38 -11.57 -43.08
C ASP A 135 -36.28 -12.40 -43.76
N MET A 136 -36.66 -13.58 -44.19
CA MET A 136 -35.76 -14.56 -44.83
C MET A 136 -35.23 -14.08 -46.18
N ASN A 137 -35.79 -13.01 -46.72
CA ASN A 137 -35.33 -12.42 -47.97
C ASN A 137 -34.18 -11.40 -47.77
N ILE A 138 -33.85 -11.03 -46.52
CA ILE A 138 -32.76 -10.14 -46.22
C ILE A 138 -31.60 -11.01 -45.65
N ASN A 139 -30.53 -11.11 -46.43
CA ASN A 139 -29.42 -12.03 -46.13
C ASN A 139 -28.40 -11.47 -45.10
N GLU A 140 -28.66 -10.35 -44.44
CA GLU A 140 -27.73 -9.80 -43.46
C GLU A 140 -28.44 -9.47 -42.17
N TYR A 141 -28.16 -10.27 -41.13
CA TYR A 141 -28.54 -9.98 -39.76
C TYR A 141 -27.27 -9.75 -38.92
N VAL A 142 -27.21 -8.62 -38.24
CA VAL A 142 -26.12 -8.32 -37.28
C VAL A 142 -26.64 -8.49 -35.88
N LEU A 143 -26.11 -9.44 -35.15
CA LEU A 143 -26.35 -9.60 -33.72
C LEU A 143 -25.31 -8.81 -32.95
N GLY A 144 -25.71 -7.69 -32.39
CA GLY A 144 -24.87 -6.92 -31.45
C GLY A 144 -25.20 -7.27 -30.00
N THR A 145 -24.26 -7.78 -29.26
CA THR A 145 -24.39 -7.95 -27.80
C THR A 145 -23.70 -6.79 -27.11
N ILE A 146 -24.47 -5.99 -26.37
CA ILE A 146 -23.92 -4.93 -25.53
C ILE A 146 -23.96 -5.46 -24.09
N GLY A 147 -22.78 -5.65 -23.50
CA GLY A 147 -22.69 -5.95 -22.10
C GLY A 147 -23.08 -4.71 -21.29
N ASN A 148 -24.13 -4.79 -20.50
CA ASN A 148 -24.48 -3.72 -19.58
C ASN A 148 -23.79 -4.00 -18.26
N VAL A 149 -22.81 -3.15 -17.92
CA VAL A 149 -22.24 -3.13 -16.57
C VAL A 149 -23.18 -2.27 -15.72
N ASN A 150 -24.15 -2.91 -15.09
CA ASN A 150 -24.96 -2.21 -14.13
C ASN A 150 -24.21 -2.16 -12.79
N SER A 151 -24.04 -0.94 -12.35
CA SER A 151 -23.66 -0.49 -11.03
C SER A 151 -24.40 -1.17 -9.88
#